data_129c412864c9577881ce8ddf98df7876
#
_entry.id   129c412864c9577881ce8ddf98df7876
#
_cell.length_a   1.000
_cell.length_b   1.000
_cell.length_c   1.000
_cell.angle_alpha   90.00
_cell.angle_beta   90.00
_cell.angle_gamma   90.00
#
_symmetry.space_group_name_H-M   'P 1'
#
loop_
_entity.id
_entity.type
_entity.pdbx_description
1 polymer ?
#
loop_
_entity_poly.entity_id
_entity_poly.type
_entity_poly.pdbx_seq_one_letter_code
_entity_poly.pdbx_strand_id
1 'polypeptide(L)'
;MKKQRLIAVFAAMAFAALLAGCQQPSSGGDSTTDGSNNTNTVKGSTDFSKAAVGDIVLKDETFVKPENFTDEMKDKAAAVIVRTKSGDTPALGVGIHHNRTGLAWCTSSAAGYKTNITGLQISNCTDGSKGWSILKAALGNNDDTADSSKYPAWEFCNTYGTKNNLTGSLATGWYLPALAELKTIYGNKTIVDASLLLVGGSQFGTSWYWSCCQSSSGVSIACKLGFGDGGAGDDYKDSSNYTGTVCSVRAFN
;
A
#
# COMPACT_ATOMS: atom_id res chain seq x y z
N MET A 1 50.06 -5.01 6.25
CA MET A 1 48.70 -4.49 6.33
C MET A 1 48.36 -3.79 5.03
N LYS A 2 47.61 -4.47 4.11
CA LYS A 2 47.26 -3.92 2.78
C LYS A 2 45.78 -3.55 2.83
N LYS A 3 45.46 -2.24 2.65
CA LYS A 3 44.10 -1.72 2.48
C LYS A 3 43.60 -2.08 1.08
N GLN A 4 42.59 -2.90 0.95
CA GLN A 4 41.86 -3.09 -0.30
C GLN A 4 40.74 -2.04 -0.39
N ARG A 5 40.76 -1.24 -1.43
CA ARG A 5 39.71 -0.29 -1.80
C ARG A 5 38.69 -1.03 -2.67
N LEU A 6 37.45 -1.06 -2.22
CA LEU A 6 36.33 -1.58 -3.00
C LEU A 6 35.85 -0.46 -3.94
N ILE A 7 35.97 -0.69 -5.24
CA ILE A 7 35.47 0.20 -6.28
C ILE A 7 34.04 -0.19 -6.60
N ALA A 8 33.11 0.71 -6.36
CA ALA A 8 31.72 0.57 -6.80
C ALA A 8 31.62 0.93 -8.29
N VAL A 9 31.20 -0.01 -9.12
CA VAL A 9 30.94 0.19 -10.54
C VAL A 9 29.48 0.62 -10.70
N PHE A 10 29.27 1.88 -11.06
CA PHE A 10 27.99 2.38 -11.55
C PHE A 10 27.84 2.02 -13.03
N ALA A 11 26.91 1.14 -13.37
CA ALA A 11 26.50 0.89 -14.75
C ALA A 11 25.44 1.92 -15.15
N ALA A 12 25.84 2.93 -15.91
CA ALA A 12 24.94 3.86 -16.57
C ALA A 12 24.44 3.22 -17.88
N MET A 13 23.14 2.90 -17.99
CA MET A 13 22.52 2.55 -19.26
C MET A 13 22.11 3.82 -19.99
N ALA A 14 22.83 4.16 -21.06
CA ALA A 14 22.47 5.21 -21.98
C ALA A 14 21.45 4.66 -22.99
N PHE A 15 20.25 5.24 -23.07
CA PHE A 15 19.32 5.04 -24.17
C PHE A 15 19.65 6.03 -25.29
N ALA A 16 20.04 5.49 -26.46
CA ALA A 16 20.23 6.25 -27.67
C ALA A 16 18.87 6.45 -28.38
N ALA A 17 18.45 7.71 -28.51
CA ALA A 17 17.31 8.09 -29.35
C ALA A 17 17.75 8.19 -30.82
N LEU A 18 17.15 7.40 -31.70
CA LEU A 18 17.27 7.55 -33.16
C LEU A 18 16.31 8.65 -33.62
N LEU A 19 16.86 9.76 -34.10
CA LEU A 19 16.16 10.77 -34.86
C LEU A 19 16.17 10.36 -36.35
N ALA A 20 15.00 10.02 -36.90
CA ALA A 20 14.81 9.97 -38.34
C ALA A 20 14.01 11.22 -38.76
N GLY A 21 14.68 12.11 -39.46
CA GLY A 21 14.07 13.28 -40.08
C GLY A 21 13.31 12.93 -41.35
N CYS A 22 12.21 13.64 -41.62
CA CYS A 22 11.68 13.81 -42.98
C CYS A 22 11.17 15.23 -43.17
N GLN A 23 11.52 15.75 -44.32
CA GLN A 23 11.37 17.13 -44.81
C GLN A 23 9.93 17.57 -45.04
N GLN A 24 9.76 18.89 -44.92
CA GLN A 24 8.59 19.71 -45.24
C GLN A 24 8.48 19.97 -46.74
N PRO A 25 7.30 20.29 -47.28
CA PRO A 25 7.18 21.48 -48.09
C PRO A 25 6.14 22.48 -47.57
N SER A 26 6.50 23.74 -47.80
CA SER A 26 5.84 24.96 -47.43
C SER A 26 4.62 25.27 -48.30
N SER A 27 3.55 25.89 -47.76
CA SER A 27 3.03 27.17 -48.24
C SER A 27 1.82 27.67 -47.43
N GLY A 28 1.89 28.94 -47.04
CA GLY A 28 0.77 29.87 -47.13
C GLY A 28 -0.14 30.02 -45.90
N GLY A 29 0.18 31.00 -45.05
CA GLY A 29 -0.69 32.06 -44.53
C GLY A 29 -1.97 31.69 -43.79
N ASP A 30 -2.09 31.93 -42.53
CA ASP A 30 -2.83 33.05 -41.93
C ASP A 30 -2.62 33.06 -40.41
N SER A 31 -2.40 34.26 -39.87
CA SER A 31 -2.13 34.51 -38.46
C SER A 31 -3.45 34.62 -37.69
N THR A 32 -3.71 33.65 -36.79
CA THR A 32 -4.51 33.89 -35.59
C THR A 32 -3.79 33.28 -34.43
N THR A 33 -3.23 34.14 -33.57
CA THR A 33 -2.66 33.80 -32.27
C THR A 33 -3.78 33.32 -31.36
N ASP A 34 -3.98 32.02 -31.33
CA ASP A 34 -4.73 31.39 -30.25
C ASP A 34 -3.71 30.77 -29.27
N GLY A 35 -3.58 31.44 -28.14
CA GLY A 35 -2.68 31.01 -27.05
C GLY A 35 -3.24 29.76 -26.38
N SER A 36 -3.19 28.63 -27.06
CA SER A 36 -3.46 27.34 -26.47
C SER A 36 -2.24 26.92 -25.64
N ASN A 37 -2.28 27.27 -24.36
CA ASN A 37 -1.48 26.59 -23.36
C ASN A 37 -1.87 25.11 -23.36
N ASN A 38 -1.22 24.32 -24.21
CA ASN A 38 -1.32 22.88 -24.22
C ASN A 38 -0.56 22.34 -23.00
N THR A 39 -1.13 22.54 -21.80
CA THR A 39 -0.77 21.76 -20.64
C THR A 39 -1.34 20.36 -20.91
N ASN A 40 -0.50 19.45 -21.39
CA ASN A 40 -0.79 18.02 -21.46
C ASN A 40 -1.01 17.52 -20.01
N THR A 41 -2.20 17.81 -19.48
CA THR A 41 -2.60 17.30 -18.17
C THR A 41 -2.81 15.80 -18.37
N VAL A 42 -1.91 14.99 -17.87
CA VAL A 42 -2.06 13.54 -17.87
C VAL A 42 -3.35 13.20 -17.11
N LYS A 43 -4.38 12.78 -17.84
CA LYS A 43 -5.66 12.40 -17.25
C LYS A 43 -5.54 10.98 -16.72
N GLY A 44 -5.72 10.81 -15.41
CA GLY A 44 -5.79 9.49 -14.77
C GLY A 44 -6.99 8.67 -15.29
N SER A 45 -6.90 7.35 -15.16
CA SER A 45 -8.00 6.42 -15.47
C SER A 45 -8.77 6.09 -14.19
N THR A 46 -10.09 5.91 -14.31
CA THR A 46 -10.97 5.40 -13.25
C THR A 46 -11.29 3.90 -13.42
N ASP A 47 -10.90 3.31 -14.54
CA ASP A 47 -11.16 1.89 -14.84
C ASP A 47 -10.06 0.99 -14.25
N PHE A 48 -10.23 0.60 -13.00
CA PHE A 48 -9.27 -0.25 -12.28
C PHE A 48 -9.10 -1.66 -12.87
N SER A 49 -9.91 -2.08 -13.85
CA SER A 49 -9.66 -3.31 -14.59
C SER A 49 -8.40 -3.22 -15.47
N LYS A 50 -7.95 -2.01 -15.77
CA LYS A 50 -6.75 -1.69 -16.55
C LYS A 50 -5.53 -1.33 -15.69
N ALA A 51 -5.72 -1.26 -14.38
CA ALA A 51 -4.61 -0.94 -13.48
C ALA A 51 -3.58 -2.08 -13.45
N ALA A 52 -2.32 -1.71 -13.40
CA ALA A 52 -1.18 -2.62 -13.25
C ALA A 52 -0.55 -2.49 -11.86
N VAL A 53 0.20 -3.49 -11.44
CA VAL A 53 1.02 -3.38 -10.22
C VAL A 53 2.02 -2.24 -10.39
N GLY A 54 2.10 -1.38 -9.39
CA GLY A 54 2.93 -0.18 -9.39
C GLY A 54 2.20 1.09 -9.84
N ASP A 55 1.00 0.99 -10.45
CA ASP A 55 0.22 2.19 -10.79
C ASP A 55 -0.15 2.97 -9.52
N ILE A 56 -0.17 4.31 -9.65
CA ILE A 56 -0.34 5.24 -8.52
C ILE A 56 -1.77 5.75 -8.52
N VAL A 57 -2.50 5.49 -7.44
CA VAL A 57 -3.85 6.00 -7.22
C VAL A 57 -3.77 7.41 -6.65
N LEU A 58 -4.53 8.32 -7.22
CA LEU A 58 -4.62 9.72 -6.82
C LEU A 58 -5.85 9.98 -5.92
N LYS A 59 -5.84 11.10 -5.21
CA LYS A 59 -6.92 11.52 -4.29
C LYS A 59 -8.26 11.79 -4.98
N ASP A 60 -8.26 11.98 -6.31
CA ASP A 60 -9.47 12.12 -7.14
C ASP A 60 -10.03 10.78 -7.63
N GLU A 61 -9.55 9.67 -7.05
CA GLU A 61 -9.97 8.29 -7.38
C GLU A 61 -9.56 7.83 -8.79
N THR A 62 -8.67 8.54 -9.45
CA THR A 62 -8.02 8.08 -10.69
C THR A 62 -6.70 7.37 -10.39
N PHE A 63 -6.16 6.64 -11.36
CA PHE A 63 -4.78 6.15 -11.27
C PHE A 63 -3.99 6.55 -12.51
N VAL A 64 -2.69 6.66 -12.33
CA VAL A 64 -1.72 6.95 -13.38
C VAL A 64 -0.60 5.93 -13.34
N LYS A 65 0.02 5.70 -14.49
CA LYS A 65 1.23 4.87 -14.58
C LYS A 65 2.43 5.62 -14.00
N PRO A 66 3.42 4.91 -13.40
CA PRO A 66 4.61 5.55 -12.84
C PRO A 66 5.34 6.47 -13.81
N GLU A 67 5.43 6.09 -15.11
CA GLU A 67 6.07 6.89 -16.16
C GLU A 67 5.34 8.21 -16.49
N ASN A 68 4.08 8.32 -16.09
CA ASN A 68 3.25 9.51 -16.28
C ASN A 68 3.09 10.33 -14.99
N PHE A 69 3.68 9.87 -13.87
CA PHE A 69 3.59 10.57 -12.60
C PHE A 69 4.63 11.68 -12.53
N THR A 70 4.22 12.87 -12.13
CA THR A 70 5.08 14.05 -12.02
C THR A 70 5.21 14.54 -10.59
N ASP A 71 6.19 15.40 -10.32
CA ASP A 71 6.41 15.95 -8.98
C ASP A 71 5.21 16.75 -8.47
N GLU A 72 4.45 17.40 -9.36
CA GLU A 72 3.23 18.15 -9.01
C GLU A 72 2.07 17.24 -8.59
N MET A 73 2.19 15.94 -8.81
CA MET A 73 1.20 14.94 -8.38
C MET A 73 1.49 14.34 -7.01
N LYS A 74 2.67 14.59 -6.41
CA LYS A 74 3.09 13.97 -5.14
C LYS A 74 2.07 14.16 -4.03
N ASP A 75 1.59 15.38 -3.84
CA ASP A 75 0.59 15.70 -2.81
C ASP A 75 -0.81 15.12 -3.11
N LYS A 76 -1.01 14.63 -4.33
CA LYS A 76 -2.25 13.98 -4.78
C LYS A 76 -2.22 12.47 -4.69
N ALA A 77 -1.07 11.85 -4.44
CA ALA A 77 -0.97 10.39 -4.31
C ALA A 77 -1.69 9.90 -3.05
N ALA A 78 -2.38 8.76 -3.16
CA ALA A 78 -3.12 8.12 -2.08
C ALA A 78 -2.68 6.68 -1.84
N ALA A 79 -2.41 5.92 -2.91
CA ALA A 79 -2.03 4.52 -2.84
C ALA A 79 -1.17 4.09 -4.03
N VAL A 80 -0.58 2.90 -3.92
CA VAL A 80 0.08 2.18 -5.01
C VAL A 80 -0.62 0.83 -5.20
N ILE A 81 -0.96 0.47 -6.45
CA ILE A 81 -1.57 -0.83 -6.78
C ILE A 81 -0.55 -1.95 -6.55
N VAL A 82 -0.96 -2.96 -5.78
CA VAL A 82 -0.13 -4.12 -5.39
C VAL A 82 -0.64 -5.44 -5.98
N ARG A 83 -1.90 -5.48 -6.42
CA ARG A 83 -2.55 -6.60 -7.11
C ARG A 83 -3.55 -6.04 -8.12
N THR A 84 -3.55 -6.57 -9.33
CA THR A 84 -4.52 -6.24 -10.39
C THR A 84 -5.88 -6.86 -10.11
N LYS A 85 -6.94 -6.28 -10.68
CA LYS A 85 -8.28 -6.88 -10.70
C LYS A 85 -8.27 -8.19 -11.50
N SER A 86 -8.97 -9.20 -11.01
CA SER A 86 -9.10 -10.51 -11.70
C SER A 86 -10.48 -11.09 -11.41
N GLY A 87 -11.33 -11.18 -12.42
CA GLY A 87 -12.73 -11.57 -12.26
C GLY A 87 -13.43 -10.68 -11.23
N ASP A 88 -14.05 -11.30 -10.24
CA ASP A 88 -14.75 -10.61 -9.14
C ASP A 88 -13.78 -10.11 -8.03
N THR A 89 -12.50 -10.48 -8.07
CA THR A 89 -11.50 -10.01 -7.11
C THR A 89 -11.05 -8.61 -7.50
N PRO A 90 -11.28 -7.58 -6.66
CA PRO A 90 -10.90 -6.20 -6.96
C PRO A 90 -9.37 -6.03 -7.01
N ALA A 91 -8.91 -4.97 -7.65
CA ALA A 91 -7.55 -4.53 -7.49
C ALA A 91 -7.28 -4.19 -6.02
N LEU A 92 -6.04 -4.39 -5.56
CA LEU A 92 -5.63 -4.07 -4.21
C LEU A 92 -4.56 -2.98 -4.26
N GLY A 93 -4.72 -1.93 -3.48
CA GLY A 93 -3.70 -0.90 -3.31
C GLY A 93 -3.24 -0.80 -1.87
N VAL A 94 -1.98 -0.43 -1.68
CA VAL A 94 -1.39 -0.09 -0.38
C VAL A 94 -1.28 1.43 -0.23
N GLY A 95 -1.65 1.94 0.93
CA GLY A 95 -1.50 3.35 1.27
C GLY A 95 -0.03 3.78 1.27
N ILE A 96 0.23 5.01 0.85
CA ILE A 96 1.62 5.51 0.69
C ILE A 96 2.35 5.75 2.02
N HIS A 97 1.63 5.81 3.15
CA HIS A 97 2.21 6.01 4.47
C HIS A 97 2.05 4.76 5.34
N HIS A 98 3.16 4.26 5.86
CA HIS A 98 3.19 3.14 6.79
C HIS A 98 3.50 3.63 8.21
N ASN A 99 2.95 2.98 9.24
CA ASN A 99 3.46 3.17 10.59
C ASN A 99 4.74 2.35 10.76
N ARG A 100 5.85 3.01 11.08
CA ARG A 100 7.18 2.40 11.23
C ARG A 100 7.71 2.44 12.68
N THR A 101 6.94 2.98 13.61
CA THR A 101 7.36 3.11 15.01
C THR A 101 6.99 1.90 15.86
N GLY A 102 6.30 0.92 15.26
CA GLY A 102 5.74 -0.22 15.95
C GLY A 102 4.38 0.09 16.59
N LEU A 103 3.40 -0.75 16.27
CA LEU A 103 2.08 -0.74 16.91
C LEU A 103 1.76 -2.16 17.38
N ALA A 104 1.13 -2.29 18.54
CA ALA A 104 0.56 -3.55 18.95
C ALA A 104 -0.63 -3.91 18.03
N TRP A 105 -0.81 -5.19 17.75
CA TRP A 105 -2.01 -5.70 17.10
C TRP A 105 -3.24 -5.39 17.97
N CYS A 106 -3.16 -5.68 19.26
CA CYS A 106 -4.00 -5.13 20.32
C CYS A 106 -3.20 -5.11 21.65
N THR A 107 -3.69 -4.34 22.61
CA THR A 107 -3.09 -4.30 23.95
C THR A 107 -3.44 -5.55 24.74
N SER A 108 -2.68 -5.88 25.78
CA SER A 108 -2.96 -7.00 26.70
C SER A 108 -4.27 -6.83 27.50
N SER A 109 -4.78 -5.60 27.60
CA SER A 109 -6.08 -5.28 28.23
C SER A 109 -7.27 -5.36 27.29
N ALA A 110 -7.03 -5.51 25.97
CA ALA A 110 -8.11 -5.65 25.00
C ALA A 110 -8.83 -6.99 25.11
N ALA A 111 -10.14 -7.01 24.91
CA ALA A 111 -10.93 -8.25 24.93
C ALA A 111 -10.44 -9.27 23.88
N GLY A 112 -9.98 -8.80 22.73
CA GLY A 112 -9.42 -9.63 21.65
C GLY A 112 -8.06 -10.25 21.94
N TYR A 113 -7.36 -9.86 23.02
CA TYR A 113 -6.03 -10.35 23.32
C TYR A 113 -5.99 -11.86 23.57
N LYS A 114 -6.89 -12.34 24.44
CA LYS A 114 -7.00 -13.77 24.83
C LYS A 114 -8.21 -14.47 24.20
N THR A 115 -8.81 -13.88 23.16
CA THR A 115 -9.98 -14.43 22.50
C THR A 115 -9.58 -15.16 21.22
N ASN A 116 -10.10 -16.39 21.06
CA ASN A 116 -10.02 -17.09 19.78
C ASN A 116 -11.05 -16.50 18.81
N ILE A 117 -10.57 -15.88 17.74
CA ILE A 117 -11.40 -15.23 16.72
C ILE A 117 -11.39 -16.13 15.49
N THR A 118 -12.34 -17.07 15.43
CA THR A 118 -12.39 -18.13 14.42
C THR A 118 -12.30 -17.60 12.98
N GLY A 119 -12.97 -16.48 12.66
CA GLY A 119 -12.94 -15.89 11.32
C GLY A 119 -11.60 -15.22 10.96
N LEU A 120 -10.71 -14.99 11.94
CA LEU A 120 -9.37 -14.43 11.73
C LEU A 120 -8.27 -15.48 11.84
N GLN A 121 -8.59 -16.77 12.03
CA GLN A 121 -7.58 -17.82 12.00
C GLN A 121 -6.86 -17.84 10.64
N ILE A 122 -5.55 -18.02 10.66
CA ILE A 122 -4.71 -17.99 9.45
C ILE A 122 -5.22 -18.91 8.33
N SER A 123 -5.86 -20.02 8.66
CA SER A 123 -6.48 -20.95 7.70
C SER A 123 -7.66 -20.35 6.94
N ASN A 124 -8.34 -19.36 7.51
CA ASN A 124 -9.59 -18.79 7.01
C ASN A 124 -9.45 -17.32 6.57
N CYS A 125 -8.40 -16.65 7.02
CA CYS A 125 -8.18 -15.22 6.83
C CYS A 125 -7.28 -14.97 5.60
N THR A 126 -7.86 -14.98 4.40
CA THR A 126 -7.14 -14.69 3.13
C THR A 126 -7.38 -13.28 2.61
N ASP A 127 -8.41 -12.60 3.12
CA ASP A 127 -8.83 -11.23 2.80
C ASP A 127 -9.10 -10.46 4.09
N GLY A 128 -8.39 -9.37 4.31
CA GLY A 128 -8.50 -8.54 5.50
C GLY A 128 -9.68 -7.57 5.50
N SER A 129 -10.39 -7.39 4.37
CA SER A 129 -11.41 -6.34 4.21
C SER A 129 -12.56 -6.43 5.23
N LYS A 130 -12.87 -7.62 5.69
CA LYS A 130 -13.89 -7.88 6.74
C LYS A 130 -13.28 -8.08 8.13
N GLY A 131 -11.96 -8.01 8.27
CA GLY A 131 -11.26 -8.36 9.50
C GLY A 131 -11.75 -7.61 10.72
N TRP A 132 -11.93 -6.28 10.59
CA TRP A 132 -12.46 -5.46 11.69
C TRP A 132 -13.89 -5.82 12.10
N SER A 133 -14.76 -6.10 11.15
CA SER A 133 -16.14 -6.53 11.44
C SER A 133 -16.20 -7.92 12.08
N ILE A 134 -15.34 -8.84 11.65
CA ILE A 134 -15.20 -10.17 12.25
C ILE A 134 -14.70 -10.06 13.69
N LEU A 135 -13.69 -9.22 13.94
CA LEU A 135 -13.17 -8.96 15.28
C LEU A 135 -14.29 -8.45 16.20
N LYS A 136 -15.03 -7.41 15.77
CA LYS A 136 -16.14 -6.85 16.52
C LYS A 136 -17.24 -7.89 16.82
N ALA A 137 -17.63 -8.66 15.81
CA ALA A 137 -18.66 -9.67 15.97
C ALA A 137 -18.25 -10.78 16.96
N ALA A 138 -16.97 -11.19 16.95
CA ALA A 138 -16.44 -12.20 17.87
C ALA A 138 -16.39 -11.72 19.33
N LEU A 139 -16.27 -10.42 19.56
CA LEU A 139 -16.20 -9.81 20.88
C LEU A 139 -17.58 -9.41 21.43
N GLY A 140 -18.64 -9.54 20.62
CA GLY A 140 -20.00 -9.19 21.00
C GLY A 140 -20.16 -7.69 21.28
N ASN A 141 -20.93 -7.35 22.32
CA ASN A 141 -21.19 -5.95 22.71
C ASN A 141 -20.09 -5.32 23.58
N ASN A 142 -18.88 -5.89 23.58
CA ASN A 142 -17.76 -5.27 24.28
C ASN A 142 -17.31 -4.01 23.54
N ASP A 143 -17.30 -2.87 24.23
CA ASP A 143 -16.94 -1.55 23.69
C ASP A 143 -15.46 -1.42 23.28
N ASP A 144 -14.64 -2.43 23.54
CA ASP A 144 -13.20 -2.47 23.26
C ASP A 144 -12.85 -2.31 21.78
N THR A 145 -13.78 -2.58 20.88
CA THR A 145 -13.51 -2.64 19.44
C THR A 145 -13.49 -1.29 18.73
N ALA A 146 -13.88 -0.23 19.41
CA ALA A 146 -13.91 1.12 18.86
C ALA A 146 -12.77 2.01 19.41
N ASP A 147 -12.01 1.50 20.37
CA ASP A 147 -10.98 2.25 21.07
C ASP A 147 -9.59 2.00 20.47
N SER A 148 -9.02 3.04 19.84
CA SER A 148 -7.67 3.02 19.27
C SER A 148 -6.59 2.68 20.30
N SER A 149 -6.79 3.02 21.57
CA SER A 149 -5.86 2.69 22.64
C SER A 149 -5.74 1.19 22.84
N LYS A 150 -6.74 0.40 22.47
CA LYS A 150 -6.77 -1.05 22.62
C LYS A 150 -6.38 -1.82 21.36
N TYR A 151 -6.59 -1.25 20.17
CA TYR A 151 -6.32 -1.89 18.87
C TYR A 151 -5.51 -1.00 17.92
N PRO A 152 -4.28 -0.59 18.29
CA PRO A 152 -3.54 0.45 17.57
C PRO A 152 -3.26 0.13 16.10
N ALA A 153 -2.94 -1.14 15.75
CA ALA A 153 -2.69 -1.54 14.36
C ALA A 153 -3.95 -1.45 13.50
N TRP A 154 -5.09 -1.81 14.04
CA TRP A 154 -6.38 -1.75 13.36
C TRP A 154 -6.87 -0.30 13.20
N GLU A 155 -6.73 0.49 14.26
CA GLU A 155 -7.08 1.91 14.24
C GLU A 155 -6.28 2.66 13.20
N PHE A 156 -4.95 2.42 13.11
CA PHE A 156 -4.12 3.00 12.08
C PHE A 156 -4.68 2.74 10.68
N CYS A 157 -5.10 1.51 10.39
CA CYS A 157 -5.64 1.16 9.10
C CYS A 157 -7.05 1.73 8.88
N ASN A 158 -7.96 1.56 9.84
CA ASN A 158 -9.35 1.98 9.70
C ASN A 158 -9.51 3.50 9.54
N THR A 159 -8.58 4.27 10.12
CA THR A 159 -8.57 5.75 10.04
C THR A 159 -7.60 6.30 9.00
N TYR A 160 -6.95 5.44 8.22
CA TYR A 160 -5.93 5.85 7.25
C TYR A 160 -6.42 6.95 6.31
N GLY A 161 -7.62 6.80 5.74
CA GLY A 161 -8.17 7.77 4.80
C GLY A 161 -8.32 9.15 5.42
N THR A 162 -8.97 9.23 6.58
CA THR A 162 -9.21 10.51 7.27
C THR A 162 -7.93 11.14 7.77
N LYS A 163 -7.00 10.36 8.35
CA LYS A 163 -5.70 10.85 8.84
C LYS A 163 -4.79 11.38 7.73
N ASN A 164 -4.98 10.91 6.49
CA ASN A 164 -4.24 11.37 5.32
C ASN A 164 -5.04 12.36 4.45
N ASN A 165 -6.12 12.95 4.98
CA ASN A 165 -6.95 13.93 4.31
C ASN A 165 -7.50 13.42 2.96
N LEU A 166 -7.82 12.12 2.87
CA LEU A 166 -8.47 11.54 1.72
C LEU A 166 -9.98 11.79 1.83
N THR A 167 -10.62 12.03 0.70
CA THR A 167 -12.04 12.38 0.61
C THR A 167 -12.80 11.38 -0.29
N GLY A 168 -14.10 11.58 -0.45
CA GLY A 168 -14.92 10.69 -1.28
C GLY A 168 -14.86 9.23 -0.80
N SER A 169 -14.80 8.30 -1.74
CA SER A 169 -14.71 6.88 -1.41
C SER A 169 -13.41 6.52 -0.70
N LEU A 170 -12.32 7.27 -0.94
CA LEU A 170 -11.01 7.02 -0.33
C LEU A 170 -10.93 7.38 1.17
N ALA A 171 -11.90 8.12 1.70
CA ALA A 171 -11.95 8.42 3.13
C ALA A 171 -12.11 7.17 4.00
N THR A 172 -12.67 6.10 3.46
CA THR A 172 -12.98 4.85 4.17
C THR A 172 -12.57 3.62 3.37
N GLY A 173 -12.83 2.42 3.93
CA GLY A 173 -12.54 1.16 3.24
C GLY A 173 -11.09 0.71 3.32
N TRP A 174 -10.27 1.37 4.13
CA TRP A 174 -8.91 0.95 4.47
C TRP A 174 -8.93 -0.08 5.59
N TYR A 175 -8.04 -1.06 5.54
CA TYR A 175 -8.03 -2.15 6.51
C TYR A 175 -6.63 -2.75 6.72
N LEU A 176 -6.46 -3.46 7.82
CA LEU A 176 -5.26 -4.23 8.13
C LEU A 176 -5.21 -5.47 7.24
N PRO A 177 -4.18 -5.64 6.39
CA PRO A 177 -4.14 -6.70 5.40
C PRO A 177 -4.11 -8.10 6.02
N ALA A 178 -4.69 -9.09 5.34
CA ALA A 178 -4.48 -10.49 5.64
C ALA A 178 -3.03 -10.93 5.30
N LEU A 179 -2.59 -12.05 5.87
CA LEU A 179 -1.25 -12.57 5.57
C LEU A 179 -1.07 -12.90 4.07
N ALA A 180 -2.12 -13.39 3.40
CA ALA A 180 -2.10 -13.65 1.97
C ALA A 180 -1.92 -12.37 1.14
N GLU A 181 -2.55 -11.26 1.57
CA GLU A 181 -2.39 -9.97 0.93
C GLU A 181 -0.99 -9.40 1.15
N LEU A 182 -0.41 -9.53 2.35
CA LEU A 182 0.99 -9.15 2.61
C LEU A 182 1.96 -9.96 1.74
N LYS A 183 1.73 -11.27 1.53
CA LYS A 183 2.53 -12.11 0.63
C LYS A 183 2.43 -11.62 -0.83
N THR A 184 1.25 -11.19 -1.27
CA THR A 184 1.05 -10.58 -2.59
C THR A 184 1.86 -9.28 -2.74
N ILE A 185 1.83 -8.43 -1.72
CA ILE A 185 2.63 -7.20 -1.70
C ILE A 185 4.13 -7.55 -1.75
N TYR A 186 4.57 -8.51 -0.94
CA TYR A 186 5.97 -8.93 -0.91
C TYR A 186 6.44 -9.47 -2.28
N GLY A 187 5.62 -10.28 -2.94
CA GLY A 187 5.93 -10.80 -4.29
C GLY A 187 6.12 -9.69 -5.33
N ASN A 188 5.50 -8.53 -5.12
CA ASN A 188 5.59 -7.36 -6.00
C ASN A 188 6.44 -6.22 -5.40
N LYS A 189 7.16 -6.48 -4.29
CA LYS A 189 7.84 -5.48 -3.48
C LYS A 189 8.73 -4.52 -4.29
N THR A 190 9.50 -5.04 -5.21
CA THR A 190 10.44 -4.22 -5.99
C THR A 190 9.73 -3.14 -6.80
N ILE A 191 8.63 -3.49 -7.47
CA ILE A 191 7.83 -2.56 -8.28
C ILE A 191 7.09 -1.59 -7.36
N VAL A 192 6.50 -2.10 -6.29
CA VAL A 192 5.72 -1.31 -5.33
C VAL A 192 6.62 -0.29 -4.59
N ASP A 193 7.80 -0.72 -4.13
CA ASP A 193 8.76 0.18 -3.47
C ASP A 193 9.28 1.27 -4.41
N ALA A 194 9.46 0.97 -5.71
CA ALA A 194 9.84 1.98 -6.70
C ALA A 194 8.76 3.06 -6.84
N SER A 195 7.49 2.67 -6.91
CA SER A 195 6.37 3.62 -6.98
C SER A 195 6.17 4.37 -5.67
N LEU A 196 6.32 3.71 -4.51
CA LEU A 196 6.29 4.37 -3.20
C LEU A 196 7.39 5.42 -3.08
N LEU A 197 8.61 5.12 -3.55
CA LEU A 197 9.73 6.09 -3.57
C LEU A 197 9.38 7.29 -4.47
N LEU A 198 8.81 7.04 -5.65
CA LEU A 198 8.43 8.07 -6.60
C LEU A 198 7.44 9.08 -6.00
N VAL A 199 6.46 8.59 -5.23
CA VAL A 199 5.46 9.46 -4.56
C VAL A 199 5.94 10.04 -3.23
N GLY A 200 7.17 9.77 -2.80
CA GLY A 200 7.68 10.17 -1.48
C GLY A 200 7.06 9.40 -0.31
N GLY A 201 6.53 8.21 -0.58
CA GLY A 201 5.89 7.35 0.40
C GLY A 201 6.87 6.45 1.17
N SER A 202 6.31 5.58 2.01
CA SER A 202 7.05 4.64 2.86
C SER A 202 7.33 3.33 2.12
N GLN A 203 8.58 3.06 1.76
CA GLN A 203 8.99 1.76 1.22
C GLN A 203 8.93 0.67 2.31
N PHE A 204 8.75 -0.59 1.92
CA PHE A 204 8.62 -1.70 2.88
C PHE A 204 9.91 -2.04 3.63
N GLY A 205 11.08 -1.88 3.02
CA GLY A 205 12.37 -2.21 3.64
C GLY A 205 12.47 -3.70 4.02
N THR A 206 12.95 -3.99 5.25
CA THR A 206 13.11 -5.36 5.78
C THR A 206 12.27 -5.61 7.04
N SER A 207 11.38 -4.70 7.38
CA SER A 207 10.58 -4.75 8.62
C SER A 207 9.54 -5.89 8.60
N TRP A 208 9.06 -6.24 9.79
CA TRP A 208 7.94 -7.14 9.99
C TRP A 208 6.63 -6.35 10.00
N TYR A 209 5.65 -6.80 9.20
CA TYR A 209 4.34 -6.16 9.10
C TYR A 209 3.24 -7.04 9.69
N TRP A 210 2.42 -6.47 10.56
CA TRP A 210 1.24 -7.15 11.08
C TRP A 210 0.23 -7.47 9.98
N SER A 211 -0.34 -8.68 10.07
CA SER A 211 -1.58 -9.02 9.36
C SER A 211 -2.77 -8.99 10.31
N CYS A 212 -3.97 -8.98 9.76
CA CYS A 212 -5.20 -9.13 10.56
C CYS A 212 -5.39 -10.59 11.07
N CYS A 213 -4.58 -11.54 10.59
CA CYS A 213 -4.76 -12.94 10.91
C CYS A 213 -4.27 -13.29 12.31
N GLN A 214 -5.05 -14.09 13.02
CA GLN A 214 -4.66 -14.72 14.27
C GLN A 214 -3.86 -16.00 13.98
N SER A 215 -2.78 -16.22 14.74
CA SER A 215 -1.97 -17.43 14.64
C SER A 215 -2.72 -18.64 15.21
N SER A 216 -2.43 -19.82 14.66
CA SER A 216 -2.83 -21.11 15.25
C SER A 216 -1.99 -21.51 16.47
N SER A 217 -0.87 -20.83 16.71
CA SER A 217 0.06 -21.11 17.84
C SER A 217 -0.53 -20.71 19.19
N GLY A 218 -1.53 -19.81 19.21
CA GLY A 218 -2.18 -19.39 20.46
C GLY A 218 -3.14 -18.21 20.29
N VAL A 219 -4.08 -18.09 21.20
CA VAL A 219 -5.13 -17.06 21.18
C VAL A 219 -4.58 -15.64 21.34
N SER A 220 -3.43 -15.49 22.01
CA SER A 220 -2.77 -14.20 22.22
C SER A 220 -1.73 -13.86 21.14
N ILE A 221 -1.68 -14.64 20.04
CA ILE A 221 -0.66 -14.54 19.01
C ILE A 221 -1.30 -14.17 17.69
N ALA A 222 -0.70 -13.21 16.96
CA ALA A 222 -1.11 -12.79 15.63
C ALA A 222 0.01 -12.99 14.61
N CYS A 223 -0.37 -13.14 13.34
CA CYS A 223 0.57 -13.40 12.24
C CYS A 223 1.16 -12.10 11.70
N LYS A 224 2.41 -12.18 11.24
CA LYS A 224 3.15 -11.11 10.58
C LYS A 224 3.96 -11.65 9.40
N LEU A 225 4.38 -10.77 8.49
CA LEU A 225 5.25 -11.09 7.36
C LEU A 225 6.52 -10.26 7.44
N GLY A 226 7.68 -10.90 7.32
CA GLY A 226 8.98 -10.24 7.18
C GLY A 226 9.23 -9.80 5.74
N PHE A 227 9.45 -8.51 5.52
CA PHE A 227 9.75 -7.98 4.18
C PHE A 227 11.23 -8.05 3.81
N GLY A 228 12.07 -8.62 4.67
CA GLY A 228 13.46 -8.94 4.37
C GLY A 228 13.63 -10.22 3.55
N ASP A 229 12.84 -11.25 3.87
CA ASP A 229 12.96 -12.60 3.30
C ASP A 229 11.63 -13.20 2.84
N GLY A 230 10.49 -12.54 3.09
CA GLY A 230 9.15 -13.03 2.78
C GLY A 230 8.66 -14.11 3.74
N GLY A 231 9.39 -14.35 4.83
CA GLY A 231 9.02 -15.33 5.85
C GLY A 231 7.77 -14.93 6.61
N ALA A 232 6.84 -15.86 6.79
CA ALA A 232 5.72 -15.69 7.72
C ALA A 232 6.20 -16.01 9.13
N GLY A 233 5.79 -15.18 10.09
CA GLY A 233 6.04 -15.38 11.51
C GLY A 233 4.81 -15.00 12.31
N ASP A 234 4.93 -15.14 13.61
CA ASP A 234 3.91 -14.72 14.56
C ASP A 234 4.55 -14.07 15.79
N ASP A 235 3.75 -13.35 16.56
CA ASP A 235 4.18 -12.70 17.78
C ASP A 235 3.00 -12.45 18.72
N TYR A 236 3.28 -12.13 19.97
CA TYR A 236 2.23 -11.70 20.89
C TYR A 236 1.52 -10.45 20.36
N LYS A 237 0.20 -10.44 20.44
CA LYS A 237 -0.65 -9.35 19.93
C LYS A 237 -0.32 -7.99 20.54
N ASP A 238 0.21 -7.97 21.78
CA ASP A 238 0.61 -6.75 22.49
C ASP A 238 2.06 -6.33 22.24
N SER A 239 2.80 -7.06 21.40
CA SER A 239 4.15 -6.66 21.00
C SER A 239 4.11 -5.37 20.19
N SER A 240 4.76 -4.32 20.70
CA SER A 240 4.91 -3.02 20.04
C SER A 240 6.37 -2.68 19.70
N ASN A 241 7.32 -3.52 20.11
CA ASN A 241 8.76 -3.27 19.96
C ASN A 241 9.20 -3.55 18.52
N TYR A 242 9.48 -2.50 17.73
CA TYR A 242 10.12 -2.50 16.39
C TYR A 242 9.64 -3.56 15.36
N THR A 243 8.85 -4.54 15.80
CA THR A 243 8.40 -5.69 15.01
C THR A 243 6.94 -5.55 14.54
N GLY A 244 6.28 -4.46 14.89
CA GLY A 244 4.86 -4.22 14.60
C GLY A 244 4.62 -3.10 13.59
N THR A 245 5.36 -3.08 12.48
CA THR A 245 5.07 -2.14 11.39
C THR A 245 3.69 -2.44 10.80
N VAL A 246 3.00 -1.40 10.36
CA VAL A 246 1.64 -1.51 9.81
C VAL A 246 1.55 -0.74 8.50
N CYS A 247 0.99 -1.37 7.49
CA CYS A 247 0.51 -0.73 6.28
C CYS A 247 -1.00 -0.90 6.14
N SER A 248 -1.66 0.08 5.56
CA SER A 248 -3.09 0.00 5.26
C SER A 248 -3.28 -0.42 3.81
N VAL A 249 -4.25 -1.29 3.55
CA VAL A 249 -4.63 -1.66 2.19
C VAL A 249 -6.09 -1.34 1.93
N ARG A 250 -6.45 -1.22 0.63
CA ARG A 250 -7.81 -0.94 0.18
C ARG A 250 -8.08 -1.63 -1.15
N ALA A 251 -9.32 -2.14 -1.30
CA ALA A 251 -9.81 -2.66 -2.57
C ALA A 251 -10.28 -1.52 -3.51
N PHE A 252 -10.03 -1.68 -4.82
CA PHE A 252 -10.43 -0.78 -5.90
C PHE A 252 -11.19 -1.58 -6.97
N ASN A 253 -12.42 -1.16 -7.28
CA ASN A 253 -13.34 -1.85 -8.22
C ASN A 253 -13.32 -1.24 -9.62
#